data_a002d887fa3acc902c12327301b8191e
#
_entry.id   a002d887fa3acc902c12327301b8191e
#
_cell.length_a   1.000
_cell.length_b   1.000
_cell.length_c   1.000
_cell.angle_alpha   90.00
_cell.angle_beta   90.00
_cell.angle_gamma   90.00
#
_symmetry.space_group_name_H-M   'P 1'
#
loop_
_entity.id
_entity.type
_entity.pdbx_description
1 polymer ?
#
loop_
_entity_poly.entity_id
_entity_poly.type
_entity_poly.pdbx_seq_one_letter_code
_entity_poly.pdbx_strand_id
1 'polypeptide(L)'
;MHFSLAELARLTNTQLVGDGSKTLSELASLTRARETSISFLVNSARADELTRTQAGAVVITADCADAISHGLISDDPYRTYAELSVLFDSDGLPFAEQIHPSAVIDSSASIADGVAIGPNAVIGADVVIGAGSVIGPNVSIYPNTSLGLDCLVGANSVIGYDGFGFASSDNGWVKIRQLGGVVIGNDVEIGAGCTIDRGALDDTEIADGVKLDDQVHIAHGCRIGARTAMAGCVALAGGTVIGSDVTVGGMTGFTGHLEVCDKVHIGANALVTHSIRIPGAYLGGAGGVMKAADWRRNAVRFRQL
;
A
#
# COMPACT_ATOMS: atom_id res chain seq x y z
N MET A 1 9.56 -13.71 -20.04
CA MET A 1 10.85 -12.99 -20.24
C MET A 1 11.99 -13.88 -19.81
N HIS A 2 13.21 -13.67 -20.33
CA HIS A 2 14.39 -14.47 -19.96
C HIS A 2 15.54 -13.52 -19.66
N PHE A 3 16.21 -13.73 -18.55
CA PHE A 3 17.36 -12.93 -18.13
C PHE A 3 18.52 -13.87 -17.77
N SER A 4 19.74 -13.47 -18.10
CA SER A 4 20.93 -14.12 -17.51
C SER A 4 21.10 -13.66 -16.05
N LEU A 5 21.72 -14.50 -15.23
CA LEU A 5 21.98 -14.15 -13.83
C LEU A 5 22.87 -12.89 -13.72
N ALA A 6 23.80 -12.71 -14.66
CA ALA A 6 24.65 -11.51 -14.74
C ALA A 6 23.83 -10.23 -15.06
N GLU A 7 22.81 -10.32 -15.93
CA GLU A 7 21.90 -9.19 -16.19
C GLU A 7 21.09 -8.82 -14.95
N LEU A 8 20.55 -9.81 -14.24
CA LEU A 8 19.82 -9.58 -13.00
C LEU A 8 20.71 -8.92 -11.94
N ALA A 9 21.94 -9.42 -11.76
CA ALA A 9 22.91 -8.80 -10.85
C ALA A 9 23.16 -7.31 -11.17
N ARG A 10 23.33 -6.98 -12.45
CA ARG A 10 23.53 -5.60 -12.91
C ARG A 10 22.29 -4.72 -12.69
N LEU A 11 21.09 -5.25 -13.01
CA LEU A 11 19.82 -4.50 -12.89
C LEU A 11 19.46 -4.22 -11.44
N THR A 12 19.77 -5.14 -10.52
CA THR A 12 19.49 -4.99 -9.08
C THR A 12 20.69 -4.48 -8.27
N ASN A 13 21.80 -4.12 -8.94
CA ASN A 13 23.03 -3.68 -8.30
C ASN A 13 23.49 -4.62 -7.16
N THR A 14 23.49 -5.94 -7.42
CA THR A 14 23.86 -6.97 -6.46
C THR A 14 25.13 -7.71 -6.89
N GLN A 15 25.79 -8.39 -5.96
CA GLN A 15 26.97 -9.19 -6.26
C GLN A 15 26.56 -10.57 -6.78
N LEU A 16 27.12 -10.97 -7.93
CA LEU A 16 26.91 -12.28 -8.55
C LEU A 16 27.71 -13.38 -7.83
N VAL A 17 27.07 -14.53 -7.64
CA VAL A 17 27.72 -15.79 -7.26
C VAL A 17 27.43 -16.86 -8.32
N GLY A 18 28.44 -17.62 -8.76
CA GLY A 18 28.33 -18.72 -9.71
C GLY A 18 28.36 -18.30 -11.17
N ASP A 19 27.71 -19.11 -12.03
CA ASP A 19 27.71 -18.90 -13.49
C ASP A 19 26.74 -17.79 -13.90
N GLY A 20 27.28 -16.63 -14.29
CA GLY A 20 26.51 -15.49 -14.75
C GLY A 20 25.75 -15.70 -16.07
N SER A 21 26.10 -16.74 -16.85
CA SER A 21 25.40 -17.06 -18.11
C SER A 21 24.09 -17.82 -17.90
N LYS A 22 23.85 -18.33 -16.68
CA LYS A 22 22.64 -19.08 -16.35
C LYS A 22 21.38 -18.27 -16.63
N THR A 23 20.49 -18.86 -17.43
CA THR A 23 19.25 -18.20 -17.86
C THR A 23 18.10 -18.51 -16.91
N LEU A 24 17.41 -17.48 -16.46
CA LEU A 24 16.28 -17.54 -15.54
C LEU A 24 15.05 -16.93 -16.23
N SER A 25 13.91 -17.58 -16.07
CA SER A 25 12.66 -17.23 -16.77
C SER A 25 11.48 -16.92 -15.85
N GLU A 26 11.64 -17.15 -14.56
CA GLU A 26 10.56 -16.93 -13.59
C GLU A 26 11.10 -16.60 -12.20
N LEU A 27 10.30 -15.88 -11.43
CA LEU A 27 10.50 -15.64 -10.02
C LEU A 27 9.57 -16.57 -9.23
N ALA A 28 10.12 -17.38 -8.32
CA ALA A 28 9.34 -18.39 -7.61
C ALA A 28 9.75 -18.52 -6.14
N SER A 29 8.83 -19.02 -5.30
CA SER A 29 9.16 -19.34 -3.91
C SER A 29 10.15 -20.51 -3.84
N LEU A 30 11.00 -20.58 -2.81
CA LEU A 30 12.00 -21.65 -2.60
C LEU A 30 11.40 -23.06 -2.76
N THR A 31 10.17 -23.26 -2.31
CA THR A 31 9.48 -24.57 -2.35
C THR A 31 8.94 -24.96 -3.73
N ARG A 32 8.70 -24.00 -4.63
CA ARG A 32 8.13 -24.20 -5.98
C ARG A 32 9.14 -23.95 -7.09
N ALA A 33 10.29 -23.41 -6.74
CA ALA A 33 11.32 -23.04 -7.69
C ALA A 33 11.84 -24.26 -8.47
N ARG A 34 12.21 -24.03 -9.72
CA ARG A 34 12.82 -24.97 -10.67
C ARG A 34 14.20 -24.44 -11.07
N GLU A 35 14.94 -25.21 -11.86
CA GLU A 35 16.27 -24.82 -12.34
C GLU A 35 16.29 -23.51 -13.15
N THR A 36 15.15 -23.13 -13.74
CA THR A 36 14.98 -21.85 -14.46
C THR A 36 14.40 -20.72 -13.60
N SER A 37 14.20 -20.98 -12.31
CA SER A 37 13.65 -19.97 -11.41
C SER A 37 14.73 -19.25 -10.62
N ILE A 38 14.56 -17.96 -10.36
CA ILE A 38 15.21 -17.24 -9.26
C ILE A 38 14.29 -17.18 -8.06
N SER A 39 14.83 -17.37 -6.86
CA SER A 39 14.11 -17.27 -5.59
C SER A 39 14.83 -16.31 -4.63
N PHE A 40 14.32 -16.15 -3.43
CA PHE A 40 14.95 -15.31 -2.40
C PHE A 40 14.77 -15.90 -1.00
N LEU A 41 15.71 -15.59 -0.10
CA LEU A 41 15.67 -15.92 1.31
C LEU A 41 15.91 -14.65 2.14
N VAL A 42 14.90 -14.17 2.87
CA VAL A 42 14.98 -12.98 3.72
C VAL A 42 15.52 -13.31 5.12
N ASN A 43 15.11 -14.46 5.66
CA ASN A 43 15.45 -14.85 7.02
C ASN A 43 16.50 -15.97 7.03
N SER A 44 17.73 -15.63 7.40
CA SER A 44 18.85 -16.57 7.50
C SER A 44 18.60 -17.74 8.47
N ALA A 45 17.70 -17.59 9.46
CA ALA A 45 17.28 -18.70 10.31
C ALA A 45 16.58 -19.84 9.54
N ARG A 46 16.16 -19.60 8.30
CA ARG A 46 15.56 -20.60 7.40
C ARG A 46 16.55 -21.10 6.31
N ALA A 47 17.84 -20.94 6.52
CA ALA A 47 18.88 -21.35 5.55
C ALA A 47 18.83 -22.84 5.21
N ASP A 48 18.24 -23.70 6.05
CA ASP A 48 17.99 -25.10 5.77
C ASP A 48 17.08 -25.31 4.54
N GLU A 49 16.24 -24.34 4.16
CA GLU A 49 15.42 -24.40 2.97
C GLU A 49 16.26 -24.33 1.67
N LEU A 50 17.45 -23.72 1.73
CA LEU A 50 18.38 -23.66 0.59
C LEU A 50 18.87 -25.06 0.17
N THR A 51 18.94 -25.99 1.10
CA THR A 51 19.38 -27.38 0.79
C THR A 51 18.30 -28.19 0.07
N ARG A 52 17.06 -27.74 0.07
CA ARG A 52 15.89 -28.44 -0.48
C ARG A 52 15.36 -27.82 -1.77
N THR A 53 15.71 -26.57 -2.02
CA THR A 53 15.20 -25.86 -3.20
C THR A 53 15.83 -26.39 -4.48
N GLN A 54 15.06 -26.36 -5.57
CA GLN A 54 15.53 -26.61 -6.94
C GLN A 54 15.74 -25.30 -7.71
N ALA A 55 15.76 -24.15 -7.03
CA ALA A 55 15.97 -22.85 -7.65
C ALA A 55 17.29 -22.80 -8.40
N GLY A 56 17.26 -22.31 -9.64
CA GLY A 56 18.44 -22.09 -10.44
C GLY A 56 19.37 -21.03 -9.86
N ALA A 57 18.82 -20.05 -9.14
CA ALA A 57 19.55 -19.03 -8.41
C ALA A 57 18.72 -18.54 -7.21
N VAL A 58 19.39 -18.01 -6.17
CA VAL A 58 18.72 -17.46 -4.98
C VAL A 58 19.33 -16.12 -4.59
N VAL A 59 18.48 -15.15 -4.24
CA VAL A 59 18.88 -13.89 -3.62
C VAL A 59 18.99 -14.10 -2.11
N ILE A 60 20.16 -13.82 -1.54
CA ILE A 60 20.47 -14.04 -0.12
C ILE A 60 21.36 -12.95 0.44
N THR A 61 21.53 -12.93 1.74
CA THR A 61 22.55 -12.13 2.43
C THR A 61 23.93 -12.80 2.37
N ALA A 62 25.00 -12.05 2.58
CA ALA A 62 26.38 -12.53 2.46
C ALA A 62 26.74 -13.67 3.43
N ASP A 63 26.10 -13.74 4.60
CA ASP A 63 26.28 -14.80 5.60
C ASP A 63 25.78 -16.18 5.14
N CYS A 64 24.94 -16.22 4.12
CA CYS A 64 24.44 -17.46 3.52
C CYS A 64 25.13 -17.84 2.18
N ALA A 65 26.16 -17.09 1.74
CA ALA A 65 26.75 -17.24 0.40
C ALA A 65 27.26 -18.66 0.10
N ASP A 66 27.83 -19.33 1.08
CA ASP A 66 28.37 -20.70 0.95
C ASP A 66 27.27 -21.79 0.77
N ALA A 67 26.01 -21.42 1.02
CA ALA A 67 24.89 -22.36 0.92
C ALA A 67 24.30 -22.46 -0.49
N ILE A 68 24.77 -21.66 -1.46
CA ILE A 68 24.25 -21.64 -2.83
C ILE A 68 25.36 -21.78 -3.85
N SER A 69 25.04 -22.42 -5.01
CA SER A 69 25.96 -22.50 -6.14
C SER A 69 25.81 -21.30 -7.09
N HIS A 70 24.62 -20.74 -7.20
CA HIS A 70 24.31 -19.61 -8.08
C HIS A 70 23.34 -18.67 -7.37
N GLY A 71 23.58 -17.36 -7.46
CA GLY A 71 22.66 -16.38 -6.86
C GLY A 71 23.18 -14.96 -6.84
N LEU A 72 22.46 -14.15 -6.10
CA LEU A 72 22.73 -12.73 -5.91
C LEU A 72 22.91 -12.44 -4.41
N ILE A 73 24.02 -11.82 -4.05
CA ILE A 73 24.23 -11.36 -2.68
C ILE A 73 23.69 -9.93 -2.58
N SER A 74 22.77 -9.74 -1.66
CA SER A 74 22.13 -8.46 -1.37
C SER A 74 22.15 -8.16 0.12
N ASP A 75 22.35 -6.89 0.48
CA ASP A 75 22.18 -6.42 1.87
C ASP A 75 20.71 -6.42 2.30
N ASP A 76 19.78 -6.37 1.32
CA ASP A 76 18.34 -6.45 1.52
C ASP A 76 17.70 -7.36 0.45
N PRO A 77 17.66 -8.69 0.69
CA PRO A 77 17.05 -9.66 -0.25
C PRO A 77 15.56 -9.41 -0.52
N TYR A 78 14.83 -8.78 0.43
CA TYR A 78 13.42 -8.48 0.22
C TYR A 78 13.21 -7.32 -0.75
N ARG A 79 14.03 -6.30 -0.66
CA ARG A 79 14.06 -5.20 -1.62
C ARG A 79 14.47 -5.69 -3.00
N THR A 80 15.52 -6.51 -3.09
CA THR A 80 15.94 -7.10 -4.37
C THR A 80 14.83 -7.98 -4.97
N TYR A 81 14.07 -8.71 -4.14
CA TYR A 81 12.90 -9.45 -4.60
C TYR A 81 11.86 -8.50 -5.22
N ALA A 82 11.57 -7.37 -4.60
CA ALA A 82 10.64 -6.38 -5.14
C ALA A 82 11.13 -5.84 -6.52
N GLU A 83 12.42 -5.53 -6.65
CA GLU A 83 13.03 -5.08 -7.91
C GLU A 83 12.94 -6.16 -9.00
N LEU A 84 13.20 -7.42 -8.65
CA LEU A 84 13.07 -8.57 -9.56
C LEU A 84 11.62 -8.80 -9.98
N SER A 85 10.65 -8.60 -9.08
CA SER A 85 9.23 -8.83 -9.39
C SER A 85 8.76 -7.97 -10.56
N VAL A 86 9.23 -6.74 -10.65
CA VAL A 86 8.93 -5.84 -11.78
C VAL A 86 9.50 -6.39 -13.09
N LEU A 87 10.71 -6.99 -13.07
CA LEU A 87 11.35 -7.53 -14.28
C LEU A 87 10.65 -8.79 -14.81
N PHE A 88 10.04 -9.58 -13.93
CA PHE A 88 9.34 -10.82 -14.31
C PHE A 88 7.83 -10.64 -14.45
N ASP A 89 7.30 -9.44 -14.16
CA ASP A 89 5.90 -9.12 -14.45
C ASP A 89 5.70 -9.00 -15.97
N SER A 90 5.08 -10.03 -16.55
CA SER A 90 4.79 -10.08 -17.98
C SER A 90 3.38 -9.59 -18.32
N ASP A 91 2.50 -9.57 -17.35
CA ASP A 91 1.07 -9.44 -17.60
C ASP A 91 0.59 -7.99 -17.45
N GLY A 92 1.27 -7.18 -16.64
CA GLY A 92 0.88 -5.81 -16.37
C GLY A 92 -0.58 -5.68 -15.93
N LEU A 93 -1.10 -4.49 -15.90
CA LEU A 93 -2.53 -4.27 -15.71
C LEU A 93 -3.24 -4.37 -17.07
N PRO A 94 -4.32 -5.18 -17.22
CA PRO A 94 -4.95 -5.48 -18.52
C PRO A 94 -5.57 -4.27 -19.22
N PHE A 95 -5.54 -3.09 -18.62
CA PHE A 95 -6.05 -1.82 -19.17
C PHE A 95 -5.00 -0.69 -19.09
N ALA A 96 -3.73 -1.00 -18.81
CA ALA A 96 -2.69 -0.01 -18.45
C ALA A 96 -2.20 0.86 -19.63
N GLU A 97 -2.70 0.69 -20.84
CA GLU A 97 -2.19 1.43 -21.99
C GLU A 97 -3.18 2.46 -22.57
N GLN A 98 -4.43 2.54 -22.06
CA GLN A 98 -5.44 3.42 -22.65
C GLN A 98 -6.66 3.69 -21.76
N ILE A 99 -7.46 4.67 -22.17
CA ILE A 99 -8.77 4.93 -21.58
C ILE A 99 -9.78 3.94 -22.15
N HIS A 100 -10.38 3.12 -21.28
CA HIS A 100 -11.38 2.14 -21.72
C HIS A 100 -12.66 2.84 -22.22
N PRO A 101 -13.27 2.41 -23.35
CA PRO A 101 -14.41 3.09 -23.95
C PRO A 101 -15.68 3.12 -23.07
N SER A 102 -15.76 2.30 -22.03
CA SER A 102 -16.86 2.37 -21.04
C SER A 102 -16.58 3.29 -19.85
N ALA A 103 -15.43 3.94 -19.80
CA ALA A 103 -15.17 4.97 -18.80
C ALA A 103 -16.01 6.22 -19.10
N VAL A 104 -16.56 6.84 -18.05
CA VAL A 104 -17.32 8.09 -18.14
C VAL A 104 -16.45 9.21 -17.58
N ILE A 105 -16.06 10.15 -18.42
CA ILE A 105 -15.15 11.24 -18.04
C ILE A 105 -15.85 12.56 -18.31
N ASP A 106 -15.94 13.42 -17.28
CA ASP A 106 -16.49 14.76 -17.46
C ASP A 106 -15.60 15.60 -18.38
N SER A 107 -16.22 16.42 -19.20
CA SER A 107 -15.52 17.24 -20.20
C SER A 107 -14.58 18.30 -19.60
N SER A 108 -14.75 18.64 -18.34
CA SER A 108 -13.87 19.57 -17.61
C SER A 108 -12.68 18.86 -16.94
N ALA A 109 -12.66 17.53 -16.89
CA ALA A 109 -11.54 16.78 -16.31
C ALA A 109 -10.27 16.93 -17.15
N SER A 110 -9.13 17.08 -16.49
CA SER A 110 -7.80 17.19 -17.10
C SER A 110 -7.04 15.87 -16.92
N ILE A 111 -6.91 15.12 -18.00
CA ILE A 111 -6.23 13.83 -18.01
C ILE A 111 -4.90 14.01 -18.76
N ALA A 112 -3.78 13.77 -18.08
CA ALA A 112 -2.46 13.88 -18.68
C ALA A 112 -2.15 12.71 -19.64
N ASP A 113 -1.11 12.88 -20.45
CA ASP A 113 -0.63 11.83 -21.36
C ASP A 113 -0.17 10.58 -20.59
N GLY A 114 -0.43 9.40 -21.14
CA GLY A 114 -0.02 8.12 -20.56
C GLY A 114 -0.87 7.66 -19.36
N VAL A 115 -1.97 8.35 -19.05
CA VAL A 115 -2.93 7.89 -18.04
C VAL A 115 -3.77 6.74 -18.60
N ALA A 116 -3.88 5.67 -17.83
CA ALA A 116 -4.77 4.56 -18.13
C ALA A 116 -6.03 4.61 -17.25
N ILE A 117 -7.20 4.40 -17.83
CA ILE A 117 -8.48 4.40 -17.10
C ILE A 117 -9.26 3.13 -17.46
N GLY A 118 -9.51 2.30 -16.46
CA GLY A 118 -10.16 1.02 -16.58
C GLY A 118 -11.67 1.10 -16.90
N PRO A 119 -12.29 -0.05 -17.20
CA PRO A 119 -13.70 -0.11 -17.55
C PRO A 119 -14.62 0.39 -16.43
N ASN A 120 -15.68 1.10 -16.84
CA ASN A 120 -16.72 1.63 -15.97
C ASN A 120 -16.22 2.61 -14.89
N ALA A 121 -15.00 3.13 -15.00
CA ALA A 121 -14.55 4.20 -14.12
C ALA A 121 -15.33 5.49 -14.41
N VAL A 122 -15.61 6.28 -13.37
CA VAL A 122 -16.32 7.57 -13.48
C VAL A 122 -15.44 8.67 -12.94
N ILE A 123 -15.08 9.61 -13.81
CA ILE A 123 -14.23 10.76 -13.51
C ILE A 123 -15.09 12.03 -13.54
N GLY A 124 -15.23 12.66 -12.39
CA GLY A 124 -16.09 13.85 -12.19
C GLY A 124 -15.49 15.14 -12.75
N ALA A 125 -16.28 16.20 -12.62
CA ALA A 125 -15.89 17.53 -13.09
C ALA A 125 -14.65 18.07 -12.36
N ASP A 126 -13.82 18.80 -13.08
CA ASP A 126 -12.61 19.47 -12.57
C ASP A 126 -11.60 18.51 -11.87
N VAL A 127 -11.68 17.21 -12.18
CA VAL A 127 -10.69 16.23 -11.75
C VAL A 127 -9.41 16.39 -12.56
N VAL A 128 -8.27 16.33 -11.88
CA VAL A 128 -6.94 16.37 -12.51
C VAL A 128 -6.22 15.05 -12.25
N ILE A 129 -5.70 14.39 -13.31
CA ILE A 129 -4.94 13.14 -13.18
C ILE A 129 -3.60 13.31 -13.87
N GLY A 130 -2.51 13.21 -13.10
CA GLY A 130 -1.13 13.33 -13.57
C GLY A 130 -0.66 12.14 -14.42
N ALA A 131 0.36 12.38 -15.23
CA ALA A 131 0.90 11.41 -16.19
C ALA A 131 1.35 10.09 -15.51
N GLY A 132 1.27 8.99 -16.25
CA GLY A 132 1.66 7.65 -15.77
C GLY A 132 0.69 7.00 -14.79
N SER A 133 -0.36 7.72 -14.37
CA SER A 133 -1.32 7.18 -13.39
C SER A 133 -2.25 6.16 -14.01
N VAL A 134 -2.65 5.18 -13.21
CA VAL A 134 -3.54 4.08 -13.61
C VAL A 134 -4.76 4.04 -12.69
N ILE A 135 -5.94 4.18 -13.28
CA ILE A 135 -7.23 4.16 -12.58
C ILE A 135 -7.92 2.82 -12.88
N GLY A 136 -8.14 2.02 -11.85
CA GLY A 136 -8.73 0.69 -11.95
C GLY A 136 -10.20 0.66 -12.40
N PRO A 137 -10.73 -0.54 -12.65
CA PRO A 137 -12.14 -0.73 -13.00
C PRO A 137 -13.10 -0.25 -11.91
N ASN A 138 -14.23 0.34 -12.32
CA ASN A 138 -15.31 0.79 -11.43
C ASN A 138 -14.87 1.82 -10.35
N VAL A 139 -13.73 2.48 -10.54
CA VAL A 139 -13.30 3.57 -9.65
C VAL A 139 -14.19 4.79 -9.89
N SER A 140 -14.58 5.48 -8.82
CA SER A 140 -15.31 6.74 -8.89
C SER A 140 -14.48 7.86 -8.27
N ILE A 141 -14.13 8.86 -9.07
CA ILE A 141 -13.42 10.07 -8.62
C ILE A 141 -14.38 11.25 -8.72
N TYR A 142 -14.70 11.83 -7.59
CA TYR A 142 -15.63 12.94 -7.47
C TYR A 142 -14.99 14.29 -7.80
N PRO A 143 -15.80 15.32 -8.10
CA PRO A 143 -15.31 16.65 -8.48
C PRO A 143 -14.31 17.26 -7.50
N ASN A 144 -13.43 18.14 -8.02
CA ASN A 144 -12.36 18.81 -7.25
C ASN A 144 -11.38 17.84 -6.57
N THR A 145 -11.05 16.74 -7.25
CA THR A 145 -10.01 15.80 -6.84
C THR A 145 -8.81 15.94 -7.77
N SER A 146 -7.60 15.99 -7.20
CA SER A 146 -6.36 15.97 -7.97
C SER A 146 -5.48 14.80 -7.58
N LEU A 147 -4.93 14.09 -8.57
CA LEU A 147 -3.93 13.06 -8.43
C LEU A 147 -2.64 13.52 -9.13
N GLY A 148 -1.51 13.31 -8.47
CA GLY A 148 -0.18 13.55 -9.02
C GLY A 148 0.23 12.54 -10.08
N LEU A 149 1.54 12.42 -10.31
CA LEU A 149 2.16 11.53 -11.29
C LEU A 149 2.22 10.10 -10.75
N ASP A 150 2.19 9.11 -11.65
CA ASP A 150 2.48 7.69 -11.37
C ASP A 150 1.63 7.10 -10.22
N CYS A 151 0.40 7.54 -10.08
CA CYS A 151 -0.53 7.00 -9.09
C CYS A 151 -1.22 5.73 -9.59
N LEU A 152 -1.45 4.78 -8.68
CA LEU A 152 -2.26 3.59 -8.95
C LEU A 152 -3.50 3.58 -8.06
N VAL A 153 -4.69 3.49 -8.65
CA VAL A 153 -5.95 3.37 -7.91
C VAL A 153 -6.63 2.04 -8.21
N GLY A 154 -6.72 1.19 -7.21
CA GLY A 154 -7.32 -0.14 -7.26
C GLY A 154 -8.83 -0.12 -7.53
N ALA A 155 -9.33 -1.24 -8.05
CA ALA A 155 -10.72 -1.39 -8.45
C ALA A 155 -11.73 -1.06 -7.35
N ASN A 156 -12.89 -0.51 -7.71
CA ASN A 156 -14.01 -0.20 -6.82
C ASN A 156 -13.70 0.86 -5.73
N SER A 157 -12.60 1.59 -5.83
CA SER A 157 -12.28 2.67 -4.89
C SER A 157 -13.10 3.92 -5.21
N VAL A 158 -13.44 4.68 -4.16
CA VAL A 158 -14.23 5.92 -4.24
C VAL A 158 -13.41 7.06 -3.63
N ILE A 159 -13.13 8.08 -4.41
CA ILE A 159 -12.32 9.23 -3.99
C ILE A 159 -13.15 10.51 -4.12
N GLY A 160 -13.20 11.30 -3.05
CA GLY A 160 -13.83 12.61 -3.03
C GLY A 160 -15.35 12.59 -2.77
N TYR A 161 -15.92 11.48 -2.27
CA TYR A 161 -17.30 11.47 -1.79
C TYR A 161 -17.46 12.26 -0.49
N ASP A 162 -18.67 12.69 -0.16
CA ASP A 162 -18.98 13.44 1.06
C ASP A 162 -18.62 12.62 2.31
N GLY A 163 -17.82 13.19 3.21
CA GLY A 163 -17.59 12.65 4.53
C GLY A 163 -18.83 12.68 5.44
N PHE A 164 -18.76 11.95 6.54
CA PHE A 164 -19.81 11.90 7.55
C PHE A 164 -19.86 13.21 8.34
N GLY A 165 -20.71 14.13 7.91
CA GLY A 165 -20.91 15.44 8.53
C GLY A 165 -22.39 15.71 8.80
N PHE A 166 -22.80 15.67 10.06
CA PHE A 166 -24.18 15.96 10.49
C PHE A 166 -24.20 16.71 11.81
N ALA A 167 -25.05 17.74 11.90
CA ALA A 167 -25.35 18.43 13.14
C ALA A 167 -26.66 17.89 13.75
N SER A 168 -26.67 17.71 15.06
CA SER A 168 -27.90 17.35 15.78
C SER A 168 -28.84 18.54 15.87
N SER A 169 -30.15 18.29 15.70
CA SER A 169 -31.21 19.26 15.91
C SER A 169 -32.43 18.61 16.56
N ASP A 170 -33.42 19.38 17.03
CA ASP A 170 -34.65 18.85 17.62
C ASP A 170 -35.46 17.96 16.66
N ASN A 171 -35.27 18.13 15.35
CA ASN A 171 -35.96 17.39 14.29
C ASN A 171 -35.08 16.30 13.64
N GLY A 172 -33.96 15.90 14.27
CA GLY A 172 -33.02 14.90 13.75
C GLY A 172 -31.71 15.50 13.24
N TRP A 173 -31.13 14.92 12.19
CA TRP A 173 -29.83 15.26 11.68
C TRP A 173 -29.90 16.25 10.51
N VAL A 174 -29.13 17.34 10.60
CA VAL A 174 -28.94 18.31 9.51
C VAL A 174 -27.60 18.00 8.84
N LYS A 175 -27.62 17.73 7.54
CA LYS A 175 -26.40 17.43 6.77
C LYS A 175 -25.51 18.66 6.65
N ILE A 176 -24.25 18.50 7.02
CA ILE A 176 -23.18 19.48 6.76
C ILE A 176 -22.61 19.20 5.37
N ARG A 177 -22.67 20.17 4.46
CA ARG A 177 -22.08 20.05 3.12
C ARG A 177 -20.56 19.98 3.21
N GLN A 178 -19.98 19.12 2.40
CA GLN A 178 -18.55 18.96 2.29
C GLN A 178 -18.08 19.78 1.07
N LEU A 179 -17.34 20.87 1.31
CA LEU A 179 -17.02 21.87 0.30
C LEU A 179 -15.56 21.79 -0.21
N GLY A 180 -14.69 21.12 0.54
CA GLY A 180 -13.31 20.84 0.14
C GLY A 180 -13.21 19.78 -0.96
N GLY A 181 -12.01 19.46 -1.37
CA GLY A 181 -11.68 18.42 -2.34
C GLY A 181 -10.82 17.32 -1.74
N VAL A 182 -10.08 16.64 -2.64
CA VAL A 182 -9.03 15.69 -2.29
C VAL A 182 -7.78 16.01 -3.11
N VAL A 183 -6.63 16.10 -2.45
CA VAL A 183 -5.33 16.30 -3.09
C VAL A 183 -4.44 15.09 -2.82
N ILE A 184 -4.03 14.41 -3.87
CA ILE A 184 -3.18 13.23 -3.82
C ILE A 184 -1.87 13.56 -4.54
N GLY A 185 -0.74 13.32 -3.87
CA GLY A 185 0.61 13.53 -4.38
C GLY A 185 1.02 12.53 -5.45
N ASN A 186 2.33 12.42 -5.68
CA ASN A 186 2.91 11.54 -6.70
C ASN A 186 3.21 10.15 -6.11
N ASP A 187 3.30 9.13 -6.98
CA ASP A 187 3.66 7.75 -6.59
C ASP A 187 2.80 7.20 -5.44
N VAL A 188 1.50 7.56 -5.44
CA VAL A 188 0.55 7.07 -4.44
C VAL A 188 -0.14 5.82 -4.96
N GLU A 189 -0.18 4.79 -4.14
CA GLU A 189 -0.88 3.55 -4.45
C GLU A 189 -2.06 3.36 -3.50
N ILE A 190 -3.25 3.19 -4.08
CA ILE A 190 -4.53 3.03 -3.38
C ILE A 190 -5.08 1.67 -3.77
N GLY A 191 -5.17 0.76 -2.81
CA GLY A 191 -5.69 -0.58 -2.99
C GLY A 191 -7.18 -0.63 -3.40
N ALA A 192 -7.69 -1.82 -3.63
CA ALA A 192 -9.07 -2.00 -4.05
C ALA A 192 -10.08 -1.68 -2.93
N GLY A 193 -11.20 -1.07 -3.31
CA GLY A 193 -12.31 -0.81 -2.39
C GLY A 193 -12.00 0.24 -1.31
N CYS A 194 -10.99 1.07 -1.50
CA CYS A 194 -10.70 2.18 -0.60
C CYS A 194 -11.73 3.29 -0.71
N THR A 195 -11.94 4.03 0.39
CA THR A 195 -12.79 5.22 0.40
C THR A 195 -12.03 6.39 0.99
N ILE A 196 -11.95 7.48 0.21
CA ILE A 196 -11.26 8.72 0.61
C ILE A 196 -12.27 9.86 0.49
N ASP A 197 -12.70 10.36 1.64
CA ASP A 197 -13.69 11.42 1.69
C ASP A 197 -13.06 12.78 1.36
N ARG A 198 -13.83 13.63 0.72
CA ARG A 198 -13.47 15.03 0.54
C ARG A 198 -13.48 15.78 1.87
N GLY A 199 -12.71 16.84 1.97
CA GLY A 199 -12.71 17.66 3.17
C GLY A 199 -14.01 18.45 3.37
N ALA A 200 -14.28 18.80 4.62
CA ALA A 200 -15.47 19.56 4.94
C ALA A 200 -15.38 21.04 4.46
N LEU A 201 -14.27 21.68 4.71
CA LEU A 201 -13.93 23.04 4.27
C LEU A 201 -12.59 23.06 3.52
N ASP A 202 -11.54 22.56 4.18
CA ASP A 202 -10.23 22.34 3.60
C ASP A 202 -10.17 20.96 2.93
N ASP A 203 -9.17 20.70 2.10
CA ASP A 203 -9.03 19.44 1.40
C ASP A 203 -8.58 18.28 2.32
N THR A 204 -8.91 17.05 1.94
CA THR A 204 -8.24 15.85 2.41
C THR A 204 -6.96 15.68 1.61
N GLU A 205 -5.82 15.49 2.28
CA GLU A 205 -4.51 15.52 1.66
C GLU A 205 -3.75 14.19 1.84
N ILE A 206 -3.20 13.65 0.76
CA ILE A 206 -2.35 12.45 0.77
C ILE A 206 -1.05 12.81 0.06
N ALA A 207 0.07 12.79 0.78
CA ALA A 207 1.37 13.18 0.25
C ALA A 207 2.02 12.09 -0.62
N ASP A 208 3.17 12.41 -1.22
CA ASP A 208 3.89 11.53 -2.15
C ASP A 208 4.29 10.19 -1.54
N GLY A 209 4.24 9.15 -2.35
CA GLY A 209 4.73 7.81 -2.01
C GLY A 209 3.90 7.05 -0.98
N VAL A 210 2.71 7.51 -0.64
CA VAL A 210 1.80 6.82 0.29
C VAL A 210 1.28 5.53 -0.34
N LYS A 211 1.23 4.44 0.45
CA LYS A 211 0.72 3.14 0.03
C LYS A 211 -0.44 2.73 0.94
N LEU A 212 -1.62 2.63 0.38
CA LEU A 212 -2.85 2.20 1.04
C LEU A 212 -3.24 0.82 0.50
N ASP A 213 -3.30 -0.17 1.36
CA ASP A 213 -3.80 -1.51 1.03
C ASP A 213 -5.33 -1.50 0.88
N ASP A 214 -5.92 -2.63 0.54
CA ASP A 214 -7.35 -2.76 0.26
C ASP A 214 -8.25 -2.31 1.42
N GLN A 215 -9.39 -1.70 1.07
CA GLN A 215 -10.45 -1.31 2.01
C GLN A 215 -10.00 -0.31 3.10
N VAL A 216 -8.98 0.50 2.85
CA VAL A 216 -8.61 1.60 3.74
C VAL A 216 -9.65 2.72 3.63
N HIS A 217 -10.08 3.26 4.78
CA HIS A 217 -10.97 4.41 4.85
C HIS A 217 -10.24 5.64 5.39
N ILE A 218 -10.23 6.73 4.62
CA ILE A 218 -9.71 8.04 5.00
C ILE A 218 -10.87 9.02 5.05
N ALA A 219 -11.29 9.40 6.26
CA ALA A 219 -12.38 10.35 6.43
C ALA A 219 -11.95 11.79 6.09
N HIS A 220 -12.94 12.67 6.02
CA HIS A 220 -12.81 14.08 5.64
C HIS A 220 -11.72 14.84 6.42
N GLY A 221 -10.97 15.69 5.74
CA GLY A 221 -9.97 16.58 6.33
C GLY A 221 -8.76 15.87 6.97
N CYS A 222 -8.55 14.58 6.68
CA CYS A 222 -7.34 13.88 7.07
C CYS A 222 -6.14 14.36 6.24
N ARG A 223 -4.95 14.31 6.84
CA ARG A 223 -3.67 14.58 6.16
C ARG A 223 -2.71 13.43 6.40
N ILE A 224 -2.21 12.85 5.30
CA ILE A 224 -1.30 11.70 5.36
C ILE A 224 0.06 12.12 4.83
N GLY A 225 1.08 12.03 5.69
CA GLY A 225 2.47 12.38 5.35
C GLY A 225 3.13 11.37 4.41
N ALA A 226 4.17 11.83 3.73
CA ALA A 226 4.85 11.11 2.66
C ALA A 226 5.38 9.73 3.09
N ARG A 227 5.36 8.76 2.16
CA ARG A 227 5.88 7.39 2.33
C ARG A 227 5.24 6.62 3.48
N THR A 228 4.08 7.04 3.93
CA THR A 228 3.29 6.31 4.93
C THR A 228 2.60 5.11 4.27
N ALA A 229 2.61 3.97 4.95
CA ALA A 229 1.97 2.75 4.49
C ALA A 229 0.90 2.28 5.48
N MET A 230 -0.29 1.94 4.99
CA MET A 230 -1.41 1.45 5.78
C MET A 230 -1.89 0.12 5.21
N ALA A 231 -1.88 -0.92 6.04
CA ALA A 231 -2.38 -2.23 5.66
C ALA A 231 -3.92 -2.28 5.63
N GLY A 232 -4.47 -3.37 5.12
CA GLY A 232 -5.90 -3.50 4.83
C GLY A 232 -6.84 -3.17 5.98
N CYS A 233 -7.97 -2.58 5.63
CA CYS A 233 -9.04 -2.22 6.57
C CYS A 233 -8.64 -1.21 7.67
N VAL A 234 -7.61 -0.41 7.47
CA VAL A 234 -7.30 0.72 8.38
C VAL A 234 -8.36 1.80 8.18
N ALA A 235 -8.83 2.40 9.28
CA ALA A 235 -9.83 3.46 9.23
C ALA A 235 -9.40 4.68 10.06
N LEU A 236 -9.37 5.85 9.41
CA LEU A 236 -9.09 7.14 10.05
C LEU A 236 -10.38 7.95 10.14
N ALA A 237 -10.75 8.37 11.34
CA ALA A 237 -11.83 9.34 11.52
C ALA A 237 -11.36 10.77 11.17
N GLY A 238 -12.33 11.63 10.91
CA GLY A 238 -12.10 12.98 10.36
C GLY A 238 -11.08 13.82 11.09
N GLY A 239 -10.33 14.63 10.35
CA GLY A 239 -9.32 15.55 10.87
C GLY A 239 -8.07 14.90 11.46
N THR A 240 -7.84 13.60 11.22
CA THR A 240 -6.64 12.91 11.68
C THR A 240 -5.43 13.29 10.83
N VAL A 241 -4.31 13.60 11.48
CA VAL A 241 -3.03 13.92 10.83
C VAL A 241 -2.02 12.81 11.10
N ILE A 242 -1.54 12.19 10.04
CA ILE A 242 -0.50 11.15 10.10
C ILE A 242 0.78 11.72 9.49
N GLY A 243 1.89 11.60 10.19
CA GLY A 243 3.22 12.04 9.74
C GLY A 243 3.78 11.19 8.60
N SER A 244 5.02 11.49 8.23
CA SER A 244 5.75 10.77 7.18
C SER A 244 6.41 9.50 7.70
N ASP A 245 6.64 8.54 6.81
CA ASP A 245 7.31 7.26 7.15
C ASP A 245 6.60 6.47 8.27
N VAL A 246 5.28 6.63 8.40
CA VAL A 246 4.46 5.89 9.37
C VAL A 246 4.02 4.57 8.75
N THR A 247 4.01 3.50 9.55
CA THR A 247 3.46 2.20 9.12
C THR A 247 2.33 1.78 10.04
N VAL A 248 1.18 1.40 9.46
CA VAL A 248 -0.03 1.04 10.22
C VAL A 248 -0.46 -0.38 9.87
N GLY A 249 -0.49 -1.24 10.86
CA GLY A 249 -0.97 -2.62 10.73
C GLY A 249 -2.48 -2.68 10.46
N GLY A 250 -2.91 -3.73 9.75
CA GLY A 250 -4.29 -3.89 9.31
C GLY A 250 -5.33 -3.86 10.43
N MET A 251 -6.55 -3.44 10.08
CA MET A 251 -7.69 -3.33 10.99
C MET A 251 -7.48 -2.33 12.15
N THR A 252 -6.55 -1.40 12.02
CA THR A 252 -6.31 -0.35 13.00
C THR A 252 -7.27 0.81 12.78
N GLY A 253 -7.90 1.29 13.86
CA GLY A 253 -8.79 2.44 13.84
C GLY A 253 -8.19 3.64 14.57
N PHE A 254 -8.52 4.84 14.09
CA PHE A 254 -8.13 6.11 14.73
C PHE A 254 -9.38 6.92 15.06
N THR A 255 -9.47 7.43 16.28
CA THR A 255 -10.49 8.44 16.60
C THR A 255 -10.11 9.78 15.97
N GLY A 256 -11.10 10.66 15.73
CA GLY A 256 -10.87 11.90 15.00
C GLY A 256 -9.95 12.91 15.70
N HIS A 257 -9.41 13.83 14.90
CA HIS A 257 -8.58 14.96 15.35
C HIS A 257 -7.33 14.57 16.13
N LEU A 258 -6.70 13.47 15.77
CA LEU A 258 -5.42 13.01 16.33
C LEU A 258 -4.25 13.43 15.44
N GLU A 259 -3.08 13.55 16.07
CA GLU A 259 -1.80 13.75 15.40
C GLU A 259 -0.85 12.58 15.71
N VAL A 260 -0.33 11.94 14.68
CA VAL A 260 0.72 10.92 14.78
C VAL A 260 1.98 11.48 14.13
N CYS A 261 3.07 11.59 14.90
CA CYS A 261 4.34 12.10 14.37
C CYS A 261 5.00 11.12 13.38
N ASP A 262 6.04 11.58 12.70
CA ASP A 262 6.81 10.79 11.74
C ASP A 262 7.42 9.53 12.37
N LYS A 263 7.68 8.51 11.53
CA LYS A 263 8.41 7.27 11.88
C LYS A 263 7.80 6.49 13.04
N VAL A 264 6.48 6.47 13.12
CA VAL A 264 5.72 5.64 14.05
C VAL A 264 5.33 4.33 13.36
N HIS A 265 5.48 3.22 14.08
CA HIS A 265 4.93 1.93 13.68
C HIS A 265 3.77 1.57 14.59
N ILE A 266 2.58 1.31 14.04
CA ILE A 266 1.40 0.88 14.79
C ILE A 266 1.05 -0.55 14.40
N GLY A 267 1.01 -1.45 15.38
CA GLY A 267 0.65 -2.86 15.15
C GLY A 267 -0.81 -3.03 14.74
N ALA A 268 -1.11 -4.19 14.16
CA ALA A 268 -2.45 -4.50 13.67
C ALA A 268 -3.51 -4.57 14.80
N ASN A 269 -4.77 -4.29 14.42
CA ASN A 269 -5.95 -4.37 15.29
C ASN A 269 -5.86 -3.47 16.53
N ALA A 270 -5.23 -2.30 16.36
CA ALA A 270 -5.13 -1.27 17.39
C ALA A 270 -6.28 -0.28 17.29
N LEU A 271 -6.63 0.36 18.40
CA LEU A 271 -7.47 1.55 18.43
C LEU A 271 -6.64 2.71 19.00
N VAL A 272 -6.32 3.67 18.16
CA VAL A 272 -5.57 4.88 18.54
C VAL A 272 -6.56 5.94 19.00
N THR A 273 -6.50 6.31 20.28
CA THR A 273 -7.43 7.26 20.92
C THR A 273 -6.75 8.56 21.36
N HIS A 274 -5.43 8.66 21.23
CA HIS A 274 -4.64 9.82 21.62
C HIS A 274 -3.53 10.07 20.60
N SER A 275 -3.13 11.33 20.46
CA SER A 275 -2.01 11.72 19.61
C SER A 275 -0.69 11.05 20.03
N ILE A 276 0.11 10.63 19.06
CA ILE A 276 1.41 10.01 19.25
C ILE A 276 2.49 11.01 18.83
N ARG A 277 3.28 11.49 19.79
CA ARG A 277 4.27 12.57 19.58
C ARG A 277 5.71 12.12 19.61
N ILE A 278 5.96 10.84 19.84
CA ILE A 278 7.31 10.27 19.92
C ILE A 278 7.40 9.13 18.89
N PRO A 279 8.41 9.14 18.00
CA PRO A 279 8.65 8.04 17.08
C PRO A 279 8.85 6.71 17.82
N GLY A 280 8.45 5.61 17.21
CA GLY A 280 8.63 4.28 17.81
C GLY A 280 7.53 3.29 17.44
N ALA A 281 7.58 2.11 18.06
CA ALA A 281 6.60 1.05 17.83
C ALA A 281 5.52 1.07 18.92
N TYR A 282 4.27 1.04 18.50
CA TYR A 282 3.08 1.07 19.33
C TYR A 282 2.21 -0.15 19.03
N LEU A 283 1.82 -0.86 20.05
CA LEU A 283 0.94 -2.02 19.93
C LEU A 283 -0.34 -1.74 20.72
N GLY A 284 -1.47 -2.03 20.12
CA GLY A 284 -2.80 -1.91 20.72
C GLY A 284 -3.62 -3.17 20.50
N GLY A 285 -4.69 -3.31 21.26
CA GLY A 285 -5.53 -4.51 21.21
C GLY A 285 -5.17 -5.54 22.28
N ALA A 286 -6.16 -6.30 22.72
CA ALA A 286 -5.94 -7.43 23.64
C ALA A 286 -5.12 -8.49 22.91
N GLY A 287 -4.00 -8.90 23.46
CA GLY A 287 -3.04 -9.84 22.89
C GLY A 287 -3.71 -11.00 22.15
N GLY A 288 -3.05 -11.47 21.11
CA GLY A 288 -3.52 -12.38 20.07
C GLY A 288 -4.50 -13.50 20.44
N VAL A 289 -4.87 -14.31 19.49
CA VAL A 289 -5.82 -15.44 19.68
C VAL A 289 -5.30 -16.39 20.74
N MET A 290 -6.13 -16.67 21.74
CA MET A 290 -5.84 -17.62 22.81
C MET A 290 -7.09 -18.42 23.15
N LYS A 291 -6.94 -19.48 23.94
CA LYS A 291 -8.09 -20.26 24.42
C LYS A 291 -9.06 -19.35 25.18
N ALA A 292 -10.37 -19.54 25.01
CA ALA A 292 -11.40 -18.68 25.60
C ALA A 292 -11.29 -18.54 27.12
N ALA A 293 -10.85 -19.58 27.83
CA ALA A 293 -10.63 -19.55 29.28
C ALA A 293 -9.48 -18.60 29.68
N ASP A 294 -8.40 -18.61 28.90
CA ASP A 294 -7.24 -17.75 29.09
C ASP A 294 -7.56 -16.28 28.77
N TRP A 295 -8.30 -16.06 27.70
CA TRP A 295 -8.77 -14.72 27.34
C TRP A 295 -9.62 -14.08 28.44
N ARG A 296 -10.61 -14.82 28.98
CA ARG A 296 -11.48 -14.32 30.07
C ARG A 296 -10.68 -13.96 31.29
N ARG A 297 -9.70 -14.81 31.67
CA ARG A 297 -8.81 -14.56 32.82
C ARG A 297 -7.97 -13.30 32.61
N ASN A 298 -7.41 -13.11 31.41
CA ASN A 298 -6.60 -11.95 31.09
C ASN A 298 -7.45 -10.68 31.01
N ALA A 299 -8.66 -10.74 30.46
CA ALA A 299 -9.59 -9.62 30.42
C ALA A 299 -9.99 -9.10 31.81
N VAL A 300 -10.14 -9.98 32.79
CA VAL A 300 -10.38 -9.58 34.20
C VAL A 300 -9.17 -8.86 34.79
N ARG A 301 -7.95 -9.37 34.52
CA ARG A 301 -6.71 -8.73 34.97
C ARG A 301 -6.50 -7.36 34.38
N PHE A 302 -6.82 -7.20 33.11
CA PHE A 302 -6.71 -5.92 32.38
C PHE A 302 -7.62 -4.82 32.96
N ARG A 303 -8.78 -5.21 33.53
CA ARG A 303 -9.68 -4.27 34.25
C ARG A 303 -9.19 -3.83 35.61
N GLN A 304 -8.16 -4.49 36.15
CA GLN A 304 -7.59 -4.22 37.47
C GLN A 304 -6.31 -3.37 37.41
N LEU A 305 -5.81 -3.07 36.18
CA LEU A 305 -4.74 -2.12 35.88
C LEU A 305 -5.30 -0.70 35.72
#